data_3a7a7df68bb4a2af07311c9654564f24
#
_entry.id   3a7a7df68bb4a2af07311c9654564f24
#
_cell.length_a   1.000
_cell.length_b   1.000
_cell.length_c   1.000
_cell.angle_alpha   90.00
_cell.angle_beta   90.00
_cell.angle_gamma   90.00
#
_symmetry.space_group_name_H-M   'P 1'
#
loop_
_entity.id
_entity.type
_entity.pdbx_description
1 polymer ?
#
loop_
_entity_poly.entity_id
_entity_poly.type
_entity_poly.pdbx_seq_one_letter_code
_entity_poly.pdbx_strand_id
1 'polypeptide(L)'
;MTISETISKWLAEYDGIDVDTNHVSDGSDQYGLFKSPQRNIVSHVDSSYEITEYYQLLARLNSLSEDDRKDSDEQLEKLTYWADDYPFNHEYPVLDGNRQILNISVTGSPYPLSTDSSDTVYQLSIEITYTREREGL
;
A
#
# COMPACT_ATOMS: atom_id res chain seq x y z
N MET A 1 8.93 -2.30 14.45
CA MET A 1 8.00 -2.55 13.34
C MET A 1 8.53 -1.86 12.09
N THR A 2 8.56 -2.57 10.98
CA THR A 2 9.00 -2.01 9.71
C THR A 2 7.90 -1.19 9.05
N ILE A 3 8.28 -0.36 8.08
CA ILE A 3 7.31 0.40 7.30
C ILE A 3 6.39 -0.55 6.52
N SER A 4 6.93 -1.64 5.98
CA SER A 4 6.11 -2.66 5.28
C SER A 4 5.04 -3.25 6.18
N GLU A 5 5.38 -3.61 7.41
CA GLU A 5 4.42 -4.14 8.38
C GLU A 5 3.36 -3.10 8.73
N THR A 6 3.75 -1.85 8.85
CA THR A 6 2.83 -0.75 9.16
C THR A 6 1.83 -0.55 8.02
N ILE A 7 2.30 -0.56 6.76
CA ILE A 7 1.41 -0.44 5.60
C ILE A 7 0.45 -1.63 5.52
N SER A 8 0.94 -2.85 5.77
CA SER A 8 0.09 -4.04 5.78
C SER A 8 -1.02 -3.96 6.81
N LYS A 9 -0.71 -3.49 8.01
CA LYS A 9 -1.71 -3.29 9.07
C LYS A 9 -2.69 -2.17 8.73
N TRP A 10 -2.20 -1.11 8.11
CA TRP A 10 -3.04 0.00 7.68
C TRP A 10 -4.04 -0.47 6.61
N LEU A 11 -3.58 -1.25 5.63
CA LEU A 11 -4.45 -1.80 4.59
C LEU A 11 -5.50 -2.76 5.16
N ALA A 12 -5.17 -3.47 6.24
CA ALA A 12 -6.11 -4.38 6.89
C ALA A 12 -7.31 -3.65 7.51
N GLU A 13 -7.22 -2.34 7.73
CA GLU A 13 -8.35 -1.53 8.19
C GLU A 13 -9.41 -1.39 7.11
N TYR A 14 -9.05 -1.57 5.84
CA TYR A 14 -9.98 -1.56 4.74
C TYR A 14 -10.58 -2.95 4.55
N ASP A 15 -11.80 -3.13 5.02
CA ASP A 15 -12.60 -4.35 4.84
C ASP A 15 -11.86 -5.64 5.28
N GLY A 16 -10.89 -5.50 6.20
CA GLY A 16 -10.17 -6.64 6.75
C GLY A 16 -9.29 -7.40 5.77
N ILE A 17 -8.80 -6.76 4.71
CA ILE A 17 -7.93 -7.45 3.75
C ILE A 17 -6.62 -7.88 4.42
N ASP A 18 -6.14 -9.04 4.03
CA ASP A 18 -4.91 -9.62 4.55
C ASP A 18 -3.81 -9.49 3.49
N VAL A 19 -2.72 -8.83 3.84
CA VAL A 19 -1.65 -8.49 2.90
C VAL A 19 -0.36 -9.19 3.32
N ASP A 20 0.15 -10.06 2.44
CA ASP A 20 1.46 -10.69 2.63
C ASP A 20 2.57 -9.72 2.24
N THR A 21 3.69 -9.78 2.95
CA THR A 21 4.85 -8.95 2.64
C THR A 21 5.81 -9.73 1.73
N ASN A 22 6.17 -9.15 0.58
CA ASN A 22 7.07 -9.72 -0.42
C ASN A 22 6.59 -11.07 -0.99
N HIS A 23 5.30 -11.30 -0.99
CA HIS A 23 4.69 -12.53 -1.47
C HIS A 23 3.23 -12.31 -1.84
N VAL A 24 2.74 -13.01 -2.86
CA VAL A 24 1.31 -13.11 -3.18
C VAL A 24 0.98 -14.59 -3.24
N SER A 25 0.07 -15.01 -2.36
CA SER A 25 -0.38 -16.41 -2.34
C SER A 25 -1.21 -16.76 -3.56
N ASP A 26 -1.25 -18.06 -3.89
CA ASP A 26 -2.11 -18.55 -4.95
C ASP A 26 -3.58 -18.47 -4.54
N GLY A 27 -4.46 -18.36 -5.53
CA GLY A 27 -5.89 -18.27 -5.31
C GLY A 27 -6.42 -16.86 -5.43
N SER A 28 -7.74 -16.70 -5.30
CA SER A 28 -8.42 -15.42 -5.41
C SER A 28 -8.37 -14.64 -4.11
N ASP A 29 -8.49 -13.30 -4.20
CA ASP A 29 -8.55 -12.38 -3.07
C ASP A 29 -7.28 -12.42 -2.21
N GLN A 30 -6.13 -12.58 -2.87
CA GLN A 30 -4.83 -12.53 -2.21
C GLN A 30 -4.13 -11.23 -2.53
N TYR A 31 -3.49 -10.64 -1.52
CA TYR A 31 -2.79 -9.36 -1.65
C TYR A 31 -1.34 -9.52 -1.21
N GLY A 32 -0.45 -8.89 -1.95
CA GLY A 32 0.97 -8.86 -1.59
C GLY A 32 1.54 -7.46 -1.69
N LEU A 33 2.40 -7.10 -0.75
CA LEU A 33 3.06 -5.80 -0.71
C LEU A 33 4.54 -5.98 -0.98
N PHE A 34 5.06 -5.25 -1.98
CA PHE A 34 6.46 -5.32 -2.38
C PHE A 34 7.10 -3.95 -2.30
N LYS A 35 8.25 -3.86 -1.69
CA LYS A 35 8.99 -2.61 -1.57
C LYS A 35 9.78 -2.34 -2.83
N SER A 36 9.64 -1.13 -3.38
CA SER A 36 10.50 -0.65 -4.45
C SER A 36 11.85 -0.24 -3.87
N PRO A 37 12.97 -0.47 -4.59
CA PRO A 37 14.27 0.00 -4.12
C PRO A 37 14.43 1.52 -4.15
N GLN A 38 13.57 2.22 -4.86
CA GLN A 38 13.62 3.67 -4.98
C GLN A 38 13.08 4.35 -3.72
N ARG A 39 13.75 5.39 -3.28
CA ARG A 39 13.23 6.28 -2.24
C ARG A 39 13.77 7.68 -2.42
N ASN A 40 13.03 8.67 -1.93
CA ASN A 40 13.47 10.05 -1.88
C ASN A 40 13.68 10.44 -0.43
N ILE A 41 14.70 11.25 -0.18
CA ILE A 41 15.02 11.71 1.16
C ILE A 41 15.34 13.20 1.11
N VAL A 42 14.75 13.97 2.02
CA VAL A 42 14.99 15.39 2.17
C VAL A 42 15.46 15.65 3.60
N SER A 43 16.60 16.31 3.74
CA SER A 43 17.12 16.71 5.06
C SER A 43 16.53 18.05 5.46
N HIS A 44 16.15 18.16 6.72
CA HIS A 44 15.69 19.42 7.31
C HIS A 44 16.74 19.97 8.27
N VAL A 45 16.72 21.28 8.47
CA VAL A 45 17.69 21.95 9.36
C VAL A 45 17.54 21.57 10.81
N ASP A 46 16.38 21.05 11.22
CA ASP A 46 16.11 20.62 12.59
C ASP A 46 16.62 19.21 12.90
N SER A 47 17.46 18.64 12.03
CA SER A 47 18.03 17.30 12.14
C SER A 47 17.07 16.16 11.85
N SER A 48 15.92 16.46 11.24
CA SER A 48 14.99 15.42 10.78
C SER A 48 15.17 15.15 9.30
N TYR A 49 14.67 13.99 8.87
CA TYR A 49 14.55 13.64 7.46
C TYR A 49 13.09 13.44 7.11
N GLU A 50 12.72 13.87 5.92
CA GLU A 50 11.44 13.51 5.31
C GLU A 50 11.73 12.48 4.23
N ILE A 51 11.17 11.29 4.37
CA ILE A 51 11.47 10.15 3.51
C ILE A 51 10.20 9.72 2.79
N THR A 52 10.29 9.55 1.47
CA THR A 52 9.23 8.97 0.67
C THR A 52 9.69 7.62 0.15
N GLU A 53 8.93 6.58 0.43
CA GLU A 53 9.18 5.22 -0.05
C GLU A 53 8.03 4.77 -0.92
N TYR A 54 8.34 3.89 -1.85
CA TYR A 54 7.41 3.42 -2.87
C TYR A 54 7.22 1.92 -2.75
N TYR A 55 5.97 1.48 -2.82
CA TYR A 55 5.59 0.09 -2.71
C TYR A 55 4.66 -0.27 -3.86
N GLN A 56 4.62 -1.55 -4.19
CA GLN A 56 3.66 -2.10 -5.15
C GLN A 56 2.71 -3.00 -4.38
N LEU A 57 1.42 -2.76 -4.54
CA LEU A 57 0.40 -3.65 -4.02
C LEU A 57 -0.09 -4.51 -5.17
N LEU A 58 0.14 -5.82 -5.07
CA LEU A 58 -0.35 -6.79 -6.03
C LEU A 58 -1.59 -7.46 -5.47
N ALA A 59 -2.63 -7.50 -6.25
CA ALA A 59 -3.90 -8.11 -5.86
C ALA A 59 -4.25 -9.21 -6.87
N ARG A 60 -4.32 -10.46 -6.39
CA ARG A 60 -4.78 -11.59 -7.19
C ARG A 60 -6.28 -11.73 -6.96
N LEU A 61 -7.07 -11.36 -7.94
CA LEU A 61 -8.51 -11.32 -7.84
C LEU A 61 -9.15 -12.19 -8.90
N ASN A 62 -10.37 -12.66 -8.60
CA ASN A 62 -11.12 -13.52 -9.50
C ASN A 62 -11.47 -12.79 -10.79
N SER A 63 -11.22 -13.42 -11.94
CA SER A 63 -11.50 -12.86 -13.25
C SER A 63 -12.14 -13.89 -14.19
N LEU A 64 -12.82 -14.89 -13.61
CA LEU A 64 -13.41 -16.00 -14.36
C LEU A 64 -14.49 -15.52 -15.34
N SER A 65 -15.29 -14.54 -14.95
CA SER A 65 -16.35 -13.97 -15.76
C SER A 65 -16.16 -12.47 -15.93
N GLU A 66 -16.92 -11.88 -16.85
CA GLU A 66 -16.93 -10.42 -17.02
C GLU A 66 -17.44 -9.71 -15.76
N ASP A 67 -18.44 -10.28 -15.10
CA ASP A 67 -18.95 -9.73 -13.86
C ASP A 67 -17.90 -9.77 -12.75
N ASP A 68 -17.13 -10.85 -12.65
CA ASP A 68 -16.02 -10.95 -11.70
C ASP A 68 -14.96 -9.88 -11.96
N ARG A 69 -14.65 -9.62 -13.22
CA ARG A 69 -13.67 -8.58 -13.60
C ARG A 69 -14.17 -7.18 -13.22
N LYS A 70 -15.46 -6.90 -13.43
CA LYS A 70 -16.06 -5.64 -13.01
C LYS A 70 -16.06 -5.46 -11.50
N ASP A 71 -16.38 -6.51 -10.76
CA ASP A 71 -16.38 -6.49 -9.30
C ASP A 71 -14.97 -6.26 -8.76
N SER A 72 -13.96 -6.90 -9.34
CA SER A 72 -12.56 -6.73 -8.96
C SER A 72 -12.08 -5.31 -9.21
N ASP A 73 -12.42 -4.76 -10.38
CA ASP A 73 -12.05 -3.39 -10.75
C ASP A 73 -12.69 -2.38 -9.78
N GLU A 74 -13.97 -2.57 -9.49
CA GLU A 74 -14.70 -1.72 -8.55
C GLU A 74 -14.12 -1.82 -7.14
N GLN A 75 -13.74 -3.01 -6.70
CA GLN A 75 -13.12 -3.22 -5.39
C GLN A 75 -11.82 -2.44 -5.25
N LEU A 76 -10.97 -2.46 -6.27
CA LEU A 76 -9.70 -1.74 -6.25
C LEU A 76 -9.91 -0.24 -6.34
N GLU A 77 -10.89 0.21 -7.10
CA GLU A 77 -11.23 1.63 -7.16
C GLU A 77 -11.70 2.15 -5.81
N LYS A 78 -12.53 1.38 -5.11
CA LYS A 78 -12.98 1.73 -3.76
C LYS A 78 -11.83 1.79 -2.77
N LEU A 79 -10.84 0.92 -2.91
CA LEU A 79 -9.64 0.96 -2.08
C LEU A 79 -8.88 2.27 -2.26
N THR A 80 -8.72 2.74 -3.49
CA THR A 80 -8.04 4.02 -3.75
C THR A 80 -8.81 5.18 -3.14
N TYR A 81 -10.13 5.18 -3.23
CA TYR A 81 -10.96 6.22 -2.63
C TYR A 81 -10.87 6.21 -1.10
N TRP A 82 -10.90 5.01 -0.50
CA TRP A 82 -10.71 4.87 0.94
C TRP A 82 -9.39 5.47 1.40
N ALA A 83 -8.31 5.20 0.65
CA ALA A 83 -6.99 5.72 0.97
C ALA A 83 -6.94 7.25 0.85
N ASP A 84 -7.58 7.80 -0.19
CA ASP A 84 -7.65 9.25 -0.40
C ASP A 84 -8.39 9.95 0.74
N ASP A 85 -9.46 9.35 1.23
CA ASP A 85 -10.31 9.94 2.26
C ASP A 85 -9.81 9.68 3.67
N TYR A 86 -8.87 8.76 3.84
CA TYR A 86 -8.41 8.29 5.15
C TYR A 86 -7.98 9.44 6.08
N PRO A 87 -7.11 10.37 5.66
CA PRO A 87 -6.62 11.40 6.57
C PRO A 87 -7.69 12.39 7.03
N PHE A 88 -8.83 12.44 6.37
CA PHE A 88 -9.95 13.31 6.76
C PHE A 88 -10.83 12.67 7.82
N ASN A 89 -10.78 11.35 7.98
CA ASN A 89 -11.64 10.61 8.89
C ASN A 89 -10.85 9.90 10.00
N HIS A 90 -9.56 9.69 9.80
CA HIS A 90 -8.71 8.91 10.71
C HIS A 90 -7.32 9.51 10.80
N GLU A 91 -6.61 9.16 11.86
CA GLU A 91 -5.18 9.44 11.96
C GLU A 91 -4.39 8.23 11.49
N TYR A 92 -3.25 8.48 10.84
CA TYR A 92 -2.35 7.41 10.42
C TYR A 92 -1.80 6.64 11.62
N PRO A 93 -1.45 5.35 11.43
CA PRO A 93 -0.85 4.57 12.51
C PRO A 93 0.38 5.24 13.09
N VAL A 94 0.61 5.05 14.39
CA VAL A 94 1.77 5.56 15.08
C VAL A 94 2.94 4.61 14.85
N LEU A 95 4.05 5.15 14.33
CA LEU A 95 5.29 4.39 14.19
C LEU A 95 6.07 4.41 15.51
N ASP A 96 6.84 3.36 15.73
CA ASP A 96 7.75 3.31 16.88
C ASP A 96 8.97 4.21 16.65
N GLY A 97 9.70 4.49 17.73
CA GLY A 97 10.86 5.37 17.71
C GLY A 97 10.45 6.81 17.49
N ASN A 98 11.24 7.52 16.70
CA ASN A 98 11.05 8.95 16.42
C ASN A 98 10.57 9.18 14.99
N ARG A 99 9.73 8.27 14.48
CA ARG A 99 9.17 8.32 13.13
C ARG A 99 7.70 8.69 13.17
N GLN A 100 7.26 9.47 12.20
CA GLN A 100 5.86 9.89 12.10
C GLN A 100 5.42 9.85 10.65
N ILE A 101 4.30 9.19 10.37
CA ILE A 101 3.71 9.16 9.03
C ILE A 101 3.06 10.51 8.73
N LEU A 102 3.40 11.09 7.59
CA LEU A 102 2.78 12.31 7.11
C LEU A 102 1.65 12.01 6.12
N ASN A 103 1.86 11.03 5.24
CA ASN A 103 0.87 10.70 4.21
C ASN A 103 1.12 9.30 3.67
N ILE A 104 0.03 8.59 3.37
CA ILE A 104 0.04 7.35 2.61
C ILE A 104 -0.96 7.52 1.48
N SER A 105 -0.53 7.29 0.25
CA SER A 105 -1.42 7.38 -0.90
C SER A 105 -1.35 6.09 -1.72
N VAL A 106 -2.48 5.71 -2.29
CA VAL A 106 -2.58 4.63 -3.26
C VAL A 106 -2.83 5.28 -4.60
N THR A 107 -1.86 5.19 -5.50
CA THR A 107 -1.86 5.96 -6.75
C THR A 107 -2.01 5.06 -7.96
N GLY A 108 -2.39 5.69 -9.06
CA GLY A 108 -2.56 5.04 -10.34
C GLY A 108 -3.89 4.29 -10.44
N SER A 109 -4.24 3.96 -11.66
CA SER A 109 -5.39 3.09 -11.92
C SER A 109 -4.93 1.64 -11.85
N PRO A 110 -5.73 0.74 -11.28
CA PRO A 110 -5.39 -0.66 -11.31
C PRO A 110 -5.32 -1.16 -12.75
N TYR A 111 -4.28 -1.94 -13.04
CA TYR A 111 -4.15 -2.56 -14.36
C TYR A 111 -3.65 -3.99 -14.19
N PRO A 112 -4.03 -4.90 -15.07
CA PRO A 112 -3.59 -6.28 -14.96
C PRO A 112 -2.13 -6.45 -15.33
N LEU A 113 -1.36 -7.14 -14.48
CA LEU A 113 0.01 -7.54 -14.76
C LEU A 113 0.06 -8.87 -15.48
N SER A 114 -0.78 -9.80 -15.05
CA SER A 114 -0.89 -11.11 -15.68
C SER A 114 -2.31 -11.62 -15.53
N THR A 115 -2.74 -12.45 -16.48
CA THR A 115 -4.07 -13.03 -16.48
C THR A 115 -3.94 -14.54 -16.62
N ASP A 116 -4.58 -15.24 -15.70
CA ASP A 116 -4.76 -16.69 -15.75
C ASP A 116 -6.21 -16.99 -16.13
N SER A 117 -6.55 -18.28 -16.27
CA SER A 117 -7.90 -18.71 -16.64
C SER A 117 -8.96 -18.29 -15.62
N SER A 118 -8.60 -18.16 -14.36
CA SER A 118 -9.56 -17.84 -13.28
C SER A 118 -9.20 -16.58 -12.49
N ASP A 119 -7.93 -16.16 -12.50
CA ASP A 119 -7.43 -15.04 -11.69
C ASP A 119 -6.67 -14.04 -12.54
N THR A 120 -6.69 -12.80 -12.09
CA THR A 120 -5.86 -11.73 -12.65
C THR A 120 -5.10 -11.08 -11.51
N VAL A 121 -3.82 -10.79 -11.74
CA VAL A 121 -3.00 -10.04 -10.81
C VAL A 121 -3.01 -8.57 -11.24
N TYR A 122 -3.53 -7.71 -10.36
CA TYR A 122 -3.56 -6.27 -10.58
C TYR A 122 -2.47 -5.60 -9.77
N GLN A 123 -1.99 -4.45 -10.24
CA GLN A 123 -0.97 -3.67 -9.56
C GLN A 123 -1.48 -2.28 -9.22
N LEU A 124 -1.26 -1.87 -7.99
CA LEU A 124 -1.43 -0.49 -7.52
C LEU A 124 -0.12 -0.02 -6.94
N SER A 125 0.13 1.28 -6.99
CA SER A 125 1.32 1.88 -6.40
C SER A 125 0.96 2.54 -5.08
N ILE A 126 1.76 2.29 -4.05
CA ILE A 126 1.59 2.92 -2.73
C ILE A 126 2.82 3.77 -2.46
N GLU A 127 2.57 5.00 -2.02
CA GLU A 127 3.61 5.95 -1.68
C GLU A 127 3.40 6.38 -0.23
N ILE A 128 4.41 6.21 0.60
CA ILE A 128 4.38 6.63 1.99
C ILE A 128 5.45 7.68 2.24
N THR A 129 5.05 8.79 2.87
CA THR A 129 5.97 9.83 3.31
C THR A 129 5.93 9.89 4.82
N TYR A 130 7.10 9.82 5.44
CA TYR A 130 7.24 9.89 6.88
C TYR A 130 8.48 10.67 7.27
N THR A 131 8.49 11.14 8.51
CA THR A 131 9.67 11.80 9.08
C THR A 131 10.37 10.88 10.05
N ARG A 132 11.69 11.03 10.17
CA ARG A 132 12.46 10.46 11.27
C ARG A 132 13.54 11.44 11.69
N GLU A 133 13.89 11.43 12.94
CA GLU A 133 15.04 12.20 13.42
C GLU A 133 16.32 11.43 13.10
N ARG A 134 17.41 12.17 12.97
CA ARG A 134 18.72 11.54 12.86
C ARG A 134 19.00 10.77 14.12
N GLU A 135 19.61 9.60 13.97
CA GLU A 135 20.07 8.87 15.13
C GLU A 135 21.14 9.68 15.83
N GLY A 136 21.05 9.74 17.15
CA GLY A 136 21.92 10.56 17.96
C GLY A 136 23.38 10.14 17.83
N LEU A 137 24.25 11.11 17.89
CA LEU A 137 25.68 10.93 17.90
C LEU A 137 26.22 11.03 19.31
#